data_eea57e49c92e36200bfc78f9c972e9aa
#
_entry.id   eea57e49c92e36200bfc78f9c972e9aa
#
_cell.length_a   1.000
_cell.length_b   1.000
_cell.length_c   1.000
_cell.angle_alpha   90.00
_cell.angle_beta   90.00
_cell.angle_gamma   90.00
#
_symmetry.space_group_name_H-M   'P 1'
#
loop_
_entity.id
_entity.type
_entity.pdbx_description
1 polymer ?
#
loop_
_entity_poly.entity_id
_entity_poly.type
_entity_poly.pdbx_seq_one_letter_code
_entity_poly.pdbx_strand_id
1 'polypeptide(L)'
;MQDGQNVFDEATSWGSEWAVDETLEQMALNDSALEAIVVAIDHGGDQRNNEYNFTINEEYGFGGKGQAYAAFLAETLKPYIDSHYRTLIEPEHTIIAGSSFGAYVSLYTAIRYPDLFGCVGGFSFVMWHDNGPLFN
;
A
#
# COMPACT_ATOMS: atom_id res chain seq x y z
N MET A 1 1.46 2.44 3.44
CA MET A 1 0.94 1.06 3.62
C MET A 1 -0.55 1.05 3.34
N GLN A 2 -1.00 0.05 2.62
CA GLN A 2 -2.43 -0.17 2.36
C GLN A 2 -3.14 -0.68 3.62
N ASP A 3 -4.48 -0.57 3.62
CA ASP A 3 -5.32 -0.98 4.76
C ASP A 3 -4.91 -0.27 6.06
N GLY A 4 -4.86 1.05 6.01
CA GLY A 4 -4.36 1.92 7.08
C GLY A 4 -4.98 1.69 8.44
N GLN A 5 -6.24 1.27 8.47
CA GLN A 5 -6.96 0.90 9.70
C GLN A 5 -6.25 -0.17 10.54
N ASN A 6 -5.41 -1.00 9.89
CA ASN A 6 -4.72 -2.12 10.54
C ASN A 6 -3.27 -1.79 10.93
N VAL A 7 -2.77 -0.58 10.67
CA VAL A 7 -1.33 -0.30 10.73
C VAL A 7 -0.85 0.04 12.13
N PHE A 8 -1.61 0.84 12.90
CA PHE A 8 -1.16 1.51 14.11
C PHE A 8 -2.03 1.31 15.35
N ASP A 9 -3.25 0.79 15.23
CA ASP A 9 -4.17 0.76 16.37
C ASP A 9 -5.11 -0.45 16.31
N GLU A 10 -5.05 -1.28 17.35
CA GLU A 10 -5.92 -2.43 17.52
C GLU A 10 -7.41 -2.04 17.50
N ALA A 11 -7.75 -0.85 18.00
CA ALA A 11 -9.14 -0.39 18.06
C ALA A 11 -9.75 -0.09 16.69
N THR A 12 -8.93 0.20 15.69
CA THR A 12 -9.36 0.43 14.30
C THR A 12 -9.14 -0.78 13.41
N SER A 13 -8.40 -1.74 13.90
CA SER A 13 -7.96 -2.92 13.14
C SER A 13 -9.11 -3.91 12.89
N TRP A 14 -9.02 -4.58 11.77
CA TRP A 14 -9.98 -5.56 11.29
C TRP A 14 -9.69 -7.01 11.79
N GLY A 15 -8.95 -7.16 12.82
CA GLY A 15 -8.56 -8.45 13.40
C GLY A 15 -7.46 -8.24 14.43
N SER A 16 -6.24 -8.04 13.98
CA SER A 16 -5.13 -7.58 14.80
C SER A 16 -4.35 -6.51 14.01
N GLU A 17 -3.81 -5.54 14.70
CA GLU A 17 -2.96 -4.53 14.12
C GLU A 17 -1.60 -5.10 13.67
N TRP A 18 -0.92 -4.36 12.83
CA TRP A 18 0.44 -4.69 12.38
C TRP A 18 1.52 -4.25 13.35
N ALA A 19 1.20 -3.40 14.34
CA ALA A 19 2.12 -2.83 15.33
C ALA A 19 3.37 -2.23 14.66
N VAL A 20 3.16 -1.42 13.62
CA VAL A 20 4.27 -0.86 12.80
C VAL A 20 5.03 0.19 13.58
N ASP A 21 4.35 1.05 14.31
CA ASP A 21 4.93 2.10 15.13
C ASP A 21 5.71 1.52 16.31
N GLU A 22 5.18 0.55 17.04
CA GLU A 22 5.92 -0.13 18.11
C GLU A 22 7.15 -0.86 17.55
N THR A 23 7.02 -1.49 16.39
CA THR A 23 8.14 -2.18 15.74
C THR A 23 9.24 -1.19 15.37
N LEU A 24 8.90 -0.07 14.76
CA LEU A 24 9.87 0.97 14.38
C LEU A 24 10.51 1.62 15.62
N GLU A 25 9.73 1.86 16.68
CA GLU A 25 10.24 2.39 17.94
C GLU A 25 11.25 1.42 18.57
N GLN A 26 10.93 0.13 18.64
CA GLN A 26 11.85 -0.90 19.12
C GLN A 26 13.15 -0.98 18.30
N MET A 27 13.03 -0.88 16.98
CA MET A 27 14.19 -0.87 16.09
C MET A 27 15.04 0.37 16.30
N ALA A 28 14.44 1.55 16.47
CA ALA A 28 15.13 2.80 16.74
C ALA A 28 15.89 2.76 18.09
N LEU A 29 15.26 2.22 19.14
CA LEU A 29 15.90 2.05 20.46
C LEU A 29 17.13 1.14 20.43
N ASN A 30 17.22 0.24 19.47
CA ASN A 30 18.33 -0.69 19.28
C ASN A 30 19.35 -0.24 18.22
N ASP A 31 19.34 1.02 17.80
CA ASP A 31 20.17 1.57 16.71
C ASP A 31 20.12 0.74 15.40
N SER A 32 19.01 0.01 15.18
CA SER A 32 18.88 -0.93 14.07
C SER A 32 17.91 -0.48 12.99
N ALA A 33 17.27 0.68 13.16
CA ALA A 33 16.36 1.23 12.17
C ALA A 33 16.81 2.57 11.63
N LEU A 34 16.55 2.79 10.35
CA LEU A 34 16.50 4.12 9.77
C LEU A 34 15.17 4.78 10.20
N GLU A 35 15.22 6.08 10.51
CA GLU A 35 14.01 6.87 10.70
C GLU A 35 13.14 6.80 9.45
N ALA A 36 11.85 6.52 9.61
CA ALA A 36 10.92 6.39 8.51
C ALA A 36 9.61 7.16 8.79
N ILE A 37 9.06 7.73 7.73
CA ILE A 37 7.68 8.27 7.75
C ILE A 37 6.78 7.17 7.21
N VAL A 38 5.81 6.73 8.01
CA VAL A 38 4.83 5.73 7.60
C VAL A 38 3.50 6.42 7.30
N VAL A 39 3.04 6.27 6.08
CA VAL A 39 1.73 6.75 5.63
C VAL A 39 0.79 5.55 5.57
N ALA A 40 -0.12 5.45 6.53
CA ALA A 40 -1.19 4.47 6.56
C ALA A 40 -2.37 5.00 5.74
N ILE A 41 -2.82 4.22 4.77
CA ILE A 41 -3.86 4.63 3.82
C ILE A 41 -5.09 3.78 4.09
N ASP A 42 -6.10 4.38 4.68
CA ASP A 42 -7.38 3.72 4.92
C ASP A 42 -8.02 3.29 3.60
N HIS A 43 -8.51 2.10 3.55
CA HIS A 43 -9.31 1.66 2.41
C HIS A 43 -10.71 2.27 2.44
N GLY A 44 -11.34 2.39 1.29
CA GLY A 44 -12.67 2.99 1.13
C GLY A 44 -13.85 2.12 1.58
N GLY A 45 -13.71 1.35 2.67
CA GLY A 45 -14.77 0.47 3.16
C GLY A 45 -15.17 -0.57 2.10
N ASP A 46 -16.45 -0.59 1.73
CA ASP A 46 -16.99 -1.48 0.69
C ASP A 46 -16.34 -1.30 -0.69
N GLN A 47 -15.62 -0.20 -0.91
CA GLN A 47 -14.89 0.04 -2.14
C GLN A 47 -13.51 -0.62 -2.19
N ARG A 48 -12.99 -1.13 -1.08
CA ARG A 48 -11.66 -1.73 -0.99
C ARG A 48 -11.38 -2.73 -2.11
N ASN A 49 -12.28 -3.67 -2.31
CA ASN A 49 -12.10 -4.71 -3.32
C ASN A 49 -12.18 -4.15 -4.76
N ASN A 50 -12.92 -3.06 -4.98
CA ASN A 50 -12.94 -2.38 -6.26
C ASN A 50 -11.63 -1.64 -6.52
N GLU A 51 -11.11 -0.94 -5.50
CA GLU A 51 -9.92 -0.09 -5.58
C GLU A 51 -8.62 -0.89 -5.65
N TYR A 52 -8.59 -2.10 -5.08
CA TYR A 52 -7.39 -2.92 -5.05
C TYR A 52 -7.29 -3.93 -6.19
N ASN A 53 -8.31 -3.98 -7.08
CA ASN A 53 -8.35 -4.91 -8.21
C ASN A 53 -8.57 -4.19 -9.54
N PHE A 54 -7.90 -4.69 -10.58
CA PHE A 54 -7.78 -3.99 -11.87
C PHE A 54 -8.86 -4.40 -12.85
N THR A 55 -9.30 -5.65 -12.81
CA THR A 55 -10.38 -6.17 -13.65
C THR A 55 -11.64 -6.39 -12.82
N ILE A 56 -12.79 -6.27 -13.47
CA ILE A 56 -14.06 -6.63 -12.83
C ILE A 56 -14.13 -8.16 -12.81
N ASN A 57 -14.24 -8.73 -11.62
CA ASN A 57 -14.53 -10.13 -11.46
C ASN A 57 -16.06 -10.31 -11.48
N GLU A 58 -16.58 -10.90 -12.55
CA GLU A 58 -18.02 -11.06 -12.76
C GLU A 58 -18.65 -12.04 -11.75
N GLU A 59 -17.89 -13.02 -11.27
CA GLU A 59 -18.35 -14.01 -10.29
C GLU A 59 -18.58 -13.36 -8.91
N TYR A 60 -17.68 -12.48 -8.50
CA TYR A 60 -17.72 -11.85 -7.17
C TYR A 60 -18.29 -10.43 -7.20
N GLY A 61 -18.46 -9.84 -8.37
CA GLY A 61 -19.10 -8.54 -8.56
C GLY A 61 -18.28 -7.35 -8.06
N PHE A 62 -16.94 -7.44 -8.01
CA PHE A 62 -16.06 -6.35 -7.61
C PHE A 62 -14.84 -6.18 -8.53
N GLY A 63 -14.13 -5.06 -8.39
CA GLY A 63 -12.91 -4.73 -9.12
C GLY A 63 -13.07 -3.56 -10.08
N GLY A 64 -12.04 -3.32 -10.90
CA GLY A 64 -12.05 -2.35 -11.99
C GLY A 64 -11.59 -0.94 -11.64
N LYS A 65 -11.28 -0.62 -10.37
CA LYS A 65 -10.80 0.71 -9.95
C LYS A 65 -9.30 0.75 -9.61
N GLY A 66 -8.58 -0.37 -9.70
CA GLY A 66 -7.18 -0.46 -9.29
C GLY A 66 -6.25 0.51 -10.02
N GLN A 67 -6.49 0.77 -11.30
CA GLN A 67 -5.69 1.76 -12.04
C GLN A 67 -5.89 3.18 -11.52
N ALA A 68 -7.13 3.57 -11.22
CA ALA A 68 -7.44 4.89 -10.67
C ALA A 68 -6.87 5.04 -9.26
N TYR A 69 -6.90 3.98 -8.46
CA TYR A 69 -6.30 3.97 -7.13
C TYR A 69 -4.76 4.09 -7.20
N ALA A 70 -4.11 3.33 -8.08
CA ALA A 70 -2.66 3.46 -8.29
C ALA A 70 -2.25 4.86 -8.75
N ALA A 71 -3.02 5.48 -9.65
CA ALA A 71 -2.82 6.86 -10.07
C ALA A 71 -2.99 7.85 -8.89
N PHE A 72 -4.00 7.66 -8.05
CA PHE A 72 -4.17 8.46 -6.83
C PHE A 72 -2.93 8.39 -5.92
N LEU A 73 -2.38 7.19 -5.70
CA LEU A 73 -1.17 7.02 -4.88
C LEU A 73 0.03 7.77 -5.47
N ALA A 74 0.23 7.66 -6.78
CA ALA A 74 1.39 8.20 -7.48
C ALA A 74 1.29 9.70 -7.78
N GLU A 75 0.12 10.17 -8.19
CA GLU A 75 -0.07 11.50 -8.75
C GLU A 75 -0.70 12.49 -7.77
N THR A 76 -1.28 12.00 -6.65
CA THR A 76 -1.91 12.84 -5.65
C THR A 76 -1.28 12.67 -4.28
N LEU A 77 -1.30 11.44 -3.73
CA LEU A 77 -0.89 11.22 -2.35
C LEU A 77 0.62 11.41 -2.16
N LYS A 78 1.44 10.74 -2.97
CA LYS A 78 2.91 10.86 -2.82
C LYS A 78 3.40 12.28 -2.98
N PRO A 79 3.01 13.06 -4.02
CA PRO A 79 3.39 14.47 -4.11
C PRO A 79 2.89 15.33 -2.95
N TYR A 80 1.71 15.03 -2.41
CA TYR A 80 1.21 15.72 -1.22
C TYR A 80 2.12 15.47 -0.01
N ILE A 81 2.47 14.21 0.26
CA ILE A 81 3.35 13.85 1.38
C ILE A 81 4.73 14.49 1.20
N ASP A 82 5.31 14.39 0.03
CA ASP A 82 6.65 14.95 -0.27
C ASP A 82 6.70 16.47 -0.11
N SER A 83 5.60 17.17 -0.37
CA SER A 83 5.52 18.62 -0.22
C SER A 83 5.26 19.09 1.21
N HIS A 84 4.77 18.23 2.10
CA HIS A 84 4.39 18.60 3.47
C HIS A 84 5.30 18.04 4.56
N TYR A 85 6.07 17.00 4.24
CA TYR A 85 6.95 16.32 5.18
C TYR A 85 8.38 16.25 4.64
N ARG A 86 9.35 16.05 5.52
CA ARG A 86 10.75 15.92 5.17
C ARG A 86 11.07 14.52 4.67
N THR A 87 10.64 14.22 3.47
CA THR A 87 10.88 12.94 2.80
C THR A 87 12.18 12.94 1.99
N LEU A 88 12.72 11.75 1.76
CA LEU A 88 13.67 11.48 0.69
C LEU A 88 12.84 11.03 -0.51
N ILE A 89 12.81 11.84 -1.57
CA ILE A 89 11.84 11.68 -2.68
C ILE A 89 12.24 10.61 -3.70
N GLU A 90 13.49 10.20 -3.68
CA GLU A 90 14.04 9.22 -4.62
C GLU A 90 13.37 7.85 -4.43
N PRO A 91 13.18 7.08 -5.52
CA PRO A 91 12.43 5.83 -5.47
C PRO A 91 13.04 4.80 -4.52
N GLU A 92 14.36 4.73 -4.38
CA GLU A 92 15.05 3.83 -3.46
C GLU A 92 14.74 4.10 -1.97
N HIS A 93 14.19 5.26 -1.67
CA HIS A 93 13.77 5.67 -0.32
C HIS A 93 12.25 5.56 -0.12
N THR A 94 11.52 5.09 -1.13
CA THR A 94 10.06 4.98 -1.07
C THR A 94 9.61 3.54 -1.20
N ILE A 95 8.99 3.04 -0.14
CA ILE A 95 8.43 1.68 -0.09
C ILE A 95 6.91 1.78 -0.15
N ILE A 96 6.29 1.00 -1.03
CA ILE A 96 4.85 0.77 -1.01
C ILE A 96 4.58 -0.63 -0.47
N ALA A 97 3.64 -0.77 0.47
CA ALA A 97 3.43 -2.05 1.14
C ALA A 97 1.96 -2.36 1.41
N GLY A 98 1.63 -3.64 1.47
CA GLY A 98 0.30 -4.11 1.81
C GLY A 98 0.20 -5.63 1.90
N SER A 99 -0.95 -6.12 2.32
CA SER A 99 -1.26 -7.54 2.42
C SER A 99 -2.44 -7.92 1.54
N SER A 100 -2.48 -9.18 1.10
CA SER A 100 -3.58 -9.71 0.29
C SER A 100 -3.78 -8.88 -1.00
N PHE A 101 -4.98 -8.36 -1.25
CA PHE A 101 -5.24 -7.41 -2.36
C PHE A 101 -4.42 -6.11 -2.22
N GLY A 102 -4.11 -5.68 -0.99
CA GLY A 102 -3.22 -4.55 -0.74
C GLY A 102 -1.79 -4.80 -1.22
N ALA A 103 -1.29 -6.03 -1.13
CA ALA A 103 -0.01 -6.41 -1.72
C ALA A 103 -0.06 -6.39 -3.26
N TYR A 104 -1.16 -6.86 -3.84
CA TYR A 104 -1.37 -6.89 -5.28
C TYR A 104 -1.38 -5.48 -5.89
N VAL A 105 -2.19 -4.56 -5.34
CA VAL A 105 -2.22 -3.17 -5.82
C VAL A 105 -0.90 -2.44 -5.58
N SER A 106 -0.18 -2.75 -4.50
CA SER A 106 1.15 -2.19 -4.23
C SER A 106 2.17 -2.62 -5.27
N LEU A 107 2.22 -3.90 -5.60
CA LEU A 107 3.11 -4.41 -6.64
C LEU A 107 2.83 -3.78 -8.01
N TYR A 108 1.56 -3.72 -8.41
CA TYR A 108 1.17 -3.05 -9.65
C TYR A 108 1.60 -1.59 -9.67
N THR A 109 1.35 -0.86 -8.58
CA THR A 109 1.70 0.55 -8.48
C THR A 109 3.21 0.77 -8.65
N ALA A 110 4.03 -0.04 -8.00
CA ALA A 110 5.48 0.06 -8.14
C ALA A 110 5.97 -0.27 -9.55
N ILE A 111 5.40 -1.28 -10.20
CA ILE A 111 5.73 -1.62 -11.60
C ILE A 111 5.31 -0.49 -12.55
N ARG A 112 4.16 0.14 -12.30
CA ARG A 112 3.62 1.20 -13.15
C ARG A 112 4.32 2.54 -12.95
N TYR A 113 4.82 2.79 -11.73
CA TYR A 113 5.46 4.03 -11.33
C TYR A 113 6.84 3.78 -10.68
N PRO A 114 7.79 3.15 -11.41
CA PRO A 114 9.08 2.74 -10.85
C PRO A 114 9.96 3.92 -10.43
N ASP A 115 9.74 5.10 -11.02
CA ASP A 115 10.44 6.33 -10.68
C ASP A 115 9.94 6.96 -9.37
N LEU A 116 8.89 6.42 -8.76
CA LEU A 116 8.31 6.90 -7.50
C LEU A 116 8.41 5.87 -6.36
N PHE A 117 8.34 4.58 -6.68
CA PHE A 117 8.32 3.49 -5.72
C PHE A 117 9.38 2.45 -6.08
N GLY A 118 10.51 2.49 -5.41
CA GLY A 118 11.62 1.58 -5.70
C GLY A 118 11.57 0.25 -4.96
N CYS A 119 10.74 0.16 -3.90
CA CYS A 119 10.62 -1.04 -3.08
C CYS A 119 9.16 -1.41 -2.83
N VAL A 120 8.89 -2.73 -2.73
CA VAL A 120 7.57 -3.28 -2.42
C VAL A 120 7.64 -4.20 -1.22
N GLY A 121 6.84 -3.93 -0.20
CA GLY A 121 6.56 -4.84 0.91
C GLY A 121 5.24 -5.59 0.66
N GLY A 122 5.33 -6.77 0.07
CA GLY A 122 4.13 -7.55 -0.26
C GLY A 122 3.97 -8.79 0.62
N PHE A 123 2.83 -8.89 1.32
CA PHE A 123 2.53 -9.99 2.22
C PHE A 123 1.30 -10.75 1.75
N SER A 124 1.38 -12.09 1.70
CA SER A 124 0.25 -12.97 1.38
C SER A 124 -0.51 -12.54 0.12
N PHE A 125 0.17 -12.40 -0.99
CA PHE A 125 -0.42 -11.96 -2.26
C PHE A 125 -1.64 -12.78 -2.66
N VAL A 126 -2.69 -12.08 -3.10
CA VAL A 126 -3.88 -12.68 -3.71
C VAL A 126 -3.98 -12.20 -5.16
N MET A 127 -3.68 -13.08 -6.09
CA MET A 127 -3.65 -12.79 -7.54
C MET A 127 -4.50 -13.74 -8.38
N TRP A 128 -4.99 -14.81 -7.79
CA TRP A 128 -5.69 -15.90 -8.50
C TRP A 128 -7.04 -15.51 -9.10
N HIS A 129 -7.64 -14.44 -8.63
CA HIS A 129 -8.97 -13.99 -9.05
C HIS A 129 -8.91 -12.91 -10.14
N ASP A 130 -7.75 -12.38 -10.45
CA ASP A 130 -7.56 -11.30 -11.42
C ASP A 130 -6.64 -11.76 -12.55
N ASN A 131 -7.19 -11.93 -13.76
CA ASN A 131 -6.42 -12.12 -14.98
C ASN A 131 -5.80 -10.80 -15.48
N GLY A 132 -5.50 -9.91 -14.55
CA GLY A 132 -5.19 -8.52 -14.76
C GLY A 132 -3.81 -8.21 -15.33
N PRO A 133 -3.48 -6.92 -15.37
CA PRO A 133 -2.38 -6.36 -16.16
C PRO A 133 -0.98 -6.75 -15.72
N LEU A 134 -0.81 -7.45 -14.60
CA LEU A 134 0.49 -7.96 -14.17
C LEU A 134 0.95 -9.20 -14.98
N PHE A 135 0.03 -9.82 -15.74
CA PHE A 135 0.30 -11.08 -16.44
C PHE A 135 0.16 -10.97 -17.96
N ASN A 136 -0.09 -9.78 -18.50
CA ASN A 136 -0.25 -9.52 -19.94
C ASN A 136 0.79 -8.53 -20.47
#